data_4ff24830c3a497e5ef940ef3dc8bb58e
#
_entry.id   4ff24830c3a497e5ef940ef3dc8bb58e
#
_cell.length_a   1.000
_cell.length_b   1.000
_cell.length_c   1.000
_cell.angle_alpha   90.00
_cell.angle_beta   90.00
_cell.angle_gamma   90.00
#
_symmetry.space_group_name_H-M   'P 1'
#
loop_
_entity.id
_entity.type
_entity.pdbx_description
1 polymer ?
#
loop_
_entity_poly.entity_id
_entity_poly.type
_entity_poly.pdbx_seq_one_letter_code
_entity_poly.pdbx_strand_id
1 'polypeptide(L)'
;MQMRRTITSIFLASAVLLLPLTERAQQSSPAKPQASSPVTNPQTSSPDTKPQTPALAQSATPKQDPTQQSDQTIKTVVNLVDVLFTVLNRRNKLVPELEKGDFKIWDDKAPQEIRYFSRQSDLPLRIGMLLDTSNSIRDRIKFEQDASVNFLFSVLRRNKDEAFVMTFDDEPQIVQGFTGDAGALRDQITKTRAGGGTAIYDAIYEACVKELSHPPRPPGDQPDVVRRVMILISDGEDNLSTHTRADAIEIAQRTSVVIYTISTSTQWISLSQTDPSKMGDRKYHLTDGDKILQELAEETGGRAFFPYHVDDLDQSFQDIGDELRNQYSIAYLPTNYVLDGRYHKIRIEVPEHKGYQVRARRGYFARANANVPTTPNPGGAETK
;
A
#
# COMPACT_ATOMS: atom_id res chain seq x y z
N MET A 1 57.37 -39.07 10.38
CA MET A 1 56.54 -40.20 10.90
C MET A 1 55.16 -40.00 10.29
N GLN A 2 54.89 -40.77 9.22
CA GLN A 2 53.66 -40.70 8.41
C GLN A 2 52.52 -41.46 9.11
N MET A 3 51.33 -40.95 9.05
CA MET A 3 50.14 -41.75 9.29
C MET A 3 49.04 -41.35 8.31
N ARG A 4 48.93 -42.14 7.24
CA ARG A 4 47.83 -42.13 6.27
C ARG A 4 46.57 -42.73 6.92
N ARG A 5 45.44 -42.09 6.84
CA ARG A 5 44.11 -42.68 7.07
C ARG A 5 43.32 -42.70 5.80
N THR A 6 43.10 -43.90 5.29
CA THR A 6 42.25 -44.31 4.19
C THR A 6 40.78 -44.20 4.64
N ILE A 7 39.94 -43.56 3.87
CA ILE A 7 38.48 -43.57 4.05
C ILE A 7 37.86 -44.37 2.91
N THR A 8 37.23 -45.46 3.29
CA THR A 8 36.52 -46.42 2.43
C THR A 8 35.14 -45.87 2.08
N SER A 9 34.87 -45.75 0.79
CA SER A 9 33.54 -45.41 0.26
C SER A 9 32.63 -46.63 0.25
N ILE A 10 31.46 -46.53 0.84
CA ILE A 10 30.40 -47.54 0.76
C ILE A 10 29.36 -47.00 -0.25
N PHE A 11 29.25 -47.69 -1.40
CA PHE A 11 28.15 -47.52 -2.36
C PHE A 11 26.95 -48.30 -1.86
N LEU A 12 25.82 -47.61 -1.67
CA LEU A 12 24.53 -48.24 -1.46
C LEU A 12 23.69 -48.05 -2.74
N ALA A 13 23.46 -49.16 -3.44
CA ALA A 13 22.58 -49.24 -4.60
C ALA A 13 21.13 -49.38 -4.13
N SER A 14 20.26 -48.45 -4.49
CA SER A 14 18.82 -48.59 -4.29
C SER A 14 18.16 -48.97 -5.62
N ALA A 15 17.51 -50.13 -5.63
CA ALA A 15 16.75 -50.68 -6.71
C ALA A 15 15.43 -49.94 -6.90
N VAL A 16 15.15 -49.54 -8.14
CA VAL A 16 13.87 -48.97 -8.57
C VAL A 16 12.92 -50.10 -8.96
N LEU A 17 11.81 -50.21 -8.25
CA LEU A 17 10.72 -51.14 -8.58
C LEU A 17 9.70 -50.39 -9.45
N LEU A 18 9.60 -50.77 -10.72
CA LEU A 18 8.58 -50.35 -11.68
C LEU A 18 7.35 -51.23 -11.54
N LEU A 19 6.21 -50.66 -11.27
CA LEU A 19 4.89 -51.29 -11.42
C LEU A 19 4.09 -50.58 -12.51
N PRO A 20 3.39 -51.29 -13.41
CA PRO A 20 2.63 -50.70 -14.50
C PRO A 20 1.22 -50.28 -14.06
N LEU A 21 0.81 -49.06 -14.41
CA LEU A 21 -0.58 -48.60 -14.33
C LEU A 21 -1.35 -49.05 -15.55
N THR A 22 -2.39 -49.82 -15.32
CA THR A 22 -3.40 -50.17 -16.31
C THR A 22 -4.43 -49.04 -16.47
N GLU A 23 -4.62 -48.67 -17.73
CA GLU A 23 -5.72 -47.81 -18.22
C GLU A 23 -7.09 -48.43 -17.93
N ARG A 24 -8.01 -47.58 -17.55
CA ARG A 24 -9.43 -47.83 -17.78
C ARG A 24 -10.13 -46.55 -18.20
N ALA A 25 -10.33 -46.45 -19.49
CA ALA A 25 -11.22 -45.48 -20.11
C ALA A 25 -12.68 -45.81 -19.76
N GLN A 26 -13.45 -44.79 -19.41
CA GLN A 26 -14.90 -44.84 -19.59
C GLN A 26 -15.39 -43.47 -20.08
N GLN A 27 -15.78 -43.51 -21.35
CA GLN A 27 -16.55 -42.49 -22.04
C GLN A 27 -17.96 -42.40 -21.47
N SER A 28 -18.49 -41.21 -21.36
CA SER A 28 -19.87 -40.89 -21.67
C SER A 28 -20.02 -39.41 -22.00
N SER A 29 -20.36 -39.13 -23.22
CA SER A 29 -20.74 -37.86 -23.81
C SER A 29 -22.28 -37.68 -23.75
N PRO A 30 -22.82 -36.60 -24.32
CA PRO A 30 -23.61 -35.60 -23.58
C PRO A 30 -25.10 -35.61 -23.96
N ALA A 31 -25.93 -35.00 -23.20
CA ALA A 31 -27.29 -34.68 -23.60
C ALA A 31 -27.50 -33.18 -23.60
N LYS A 32 -27.90 -32.66 -24.73
CA LYS A 32 -28.33 -31.31 -25.05
C LYS A 32 -29.88 -31.25 -25.10
N PRO A 33 -30.47 -30.08 -25.21
CA PRO A 33 -31.63 -29.60 -24.45
C PRO A 33 -32.96 -29.68 -25.23
N GLN A 34 -34.06 -29.53 -24.54
CA GLN A 34 -35.31 -29.21 -25.20
C GLN A 34 -35.96 -27.95 -24.61
N ALA A 35 -36.22 -27.03 -25.54
CA ALA A 35 -37.03 -25.86 -25.39
C ALA A 35 -38.52 -26.26 -25.43
N SER A 36 -39.34 -25.49 -24.69
CA SER A 36 -40.74 -25.24 -25.06
C SER A 36 -41.26 -24.00 -24.39
N SER A 37 -41.56 -23.01 -25.21
CA SER A 37 -42.50 -21.90 -24.98
C SER A 37 -43.90 -22.33 -25.43
N PRO A 38 -44.90 -21.52 -25.48
CA PRO A 38 -45.56 -20.63 -24.49
C PRO A 38 -47.09 -20.92 -24.45
N VAL A 39 -47.84 -20.34 -23.53
CA VAL A 39 -49.30 -20.11 -23.76
C VAL A 39 -49.86 -19.11 -22.75
N THR A 40 -50.21 -17.94 -23.22
CA THR A 40 -51.50 -17.23 -23.35
C THR A 40 -52.16 -16.66 -22.10
N ASN A 41 -52.33 -15.35 -22.19
CA ASN A 41 -53.33 -14.50 -21.54
C ASN A 41 -54.78 -14.89 -21.93
N PRO A 42 -55.82 -14.64 -21.15
CA PRO A 42 -56.70 -13.54 -21.58
C PRO A 42 -57.29 -12.66 -20.47
N GLN A 43 -57.45 -11.44 -20.90
CA GLN A 43 -58.35 -10.36 -20.53
C GLN A 43 -59.77 -10.72 -19.99
N THR A 44 -60.28 -9.80 -19.22
CA THR A 44 -61.64 -9.12 -19.27
C THR A 44 -61.97 -8.66 -17.88
N SER A 45 -62.58 -7.58 -17.48
CA SER A 45 -63.32 -6.46 -18.11
C SER A 45 -63.75 -5.57 -16.95
N SER A 46 -63.74 -4.26 -17.21
CA SER A 46 -64.47 -3.27 -16.39
C SER A 46 -65.97 -3.36 -16.67
N PRO A 47 -66.91 -2.76 -15.90
CA PRO A 47 -67.23 -1.36 -16.06
C PRO A 47 -67.75 -0.58 -14.83
N ASP A 48 -67.58 0.74 -14.93
CA ASP A 48 -68.41 1.88 -14.56
C ASP A 48 -69.40 1.83 -13.36
N THR A 49 -69.35 2.86 -12.51
CA THR A 49 -70.46 3.83 -12.37
C THR A 49 -70.10 4.98 -11.39
N LYS A 50 -70.18 6.20 -11.87
CA LYS A 50 -70.36 7.46 -11.14
C LYS A 50 -71.88 7.76 -11.18
N PRO A 51 -72.55 8.70 -10.47
CA PRO A 51 -72.11 9.87 -9.68
C PRO A 51 -72.94 10.18 -8.40
N GLN A 52 -72.57 11.14 -7.59
CA GLN A 52 -73.40 12.31 -7.19
C GLN A 52 -72.91 12.96 -5.87
N THR A 53 -72.67 14.28 -6.01
CA THR A 53 -72.61 15.28 -4.95
C THR A 53 -74.05 15.77 -4.64
N PRO A 54 -74.42 16.43 -3.48
CA PRO A 54 -73.85 17.71 -3.06
C PRO A 54 -73.85 18.04 -1.55
N ALA A 55 -72.98 18.99 -1.20
CA ALA A 55 -73.11 20.13 -0.30
C ALA A 55 -73.46 19.95 1.18
N LEU A 56 -72.64 20.51 2.06
CA LEU A 56 -72.91 21.74 2.83
C LEU A 56 -71.74 22.03 3.78
N ALA A 57 -71.40 23.30 3.87
CA ALA A 57 -70.33 23.90 4.63
C ALA A 57 -70.53 23.79 6.14
N GLN A 58 -69.39 23.63 6.88
CA GLN A 58 -69.19 24.28 8.17
C GLN A 58 -67.68 24.43 8.46
N SER A 59 -67.32 25.67 8.80
CA SER A 59 -66.03 26.13 9.23
C SER A 59 -65.46 25.38 10.43
N ALA A 60 -64.20 24.96 10.30
CA ALA A 60 -63.38 24.59 11.45
C ALA A 60 -61.91 25.04 11.19
N THR A 61 -61.41 25.70 12.18
CA THR A 61 -60.07 26.21 12.47
C THR A 61 -58.91 25.39 11.92
N PRO A 62 -57.83 26.00 11.40
CA PRO A 62 -56.66 25.26 10.95
C PRO A 62 -55.94 24.65 12.14
N LYS A 63 -55.96 23.35 12.22
CA LYS A 63 -54.98 22.58 13.02
C LYS A 63 -53.63 22.69 12.31
N GLN A 64 -52.67 23.28 13.01
CA GLN A 64 -51.29 23.24 12.63
C GLN A 64 -50.85 21.80 12.53
N ASP A 65 -50.40 21.37 11.36
CA ASP A 65 -49.66 20.12 11.17
C ASP A 65 -48.39 20.15 12.00
N PRO A 66 -48.03 19.06 12.68
CA PRO A 66 -46.75 18.99 13.32
C PRO A 66 -45.67 19.00 12.25
N THR A 67 -44.88 20.05 12.34
CA THR A 67 -43.61 20.31 11.67
C THR A 67 -42.94 19.00 11.21
N GLN A 68 -42.78 18.86 9.91
CA GLN A 68 -41.76 18.00 9.35
C GLN A 68 -40.43 18.48 9.93
N GLN A 69 -39.99 17.83 10.99
CA GLN A 69 -38.57 17.85 11.37
C GLN A 69 -37.83 17.17 10.20
N SER A 70 -37.36 18.01 9.30
CA SER A 70 -36.29 17.61 8.37
C SER A 70 -35.15 17.13 9.26
N ASP A 71 -34.93 15.85 9.24
CA ASP A 71 -33.73 15.20 9.76
C ASP A 71 -32.54 15.74 8.95
N GLN A 72 -32.13 16.98 9.27
CA GLN A 72 -30.86 17.50 8.84
C GLN A 72 -29.81 16.75 9.62
N THR A 73 -29.40 15.62 9.10
CA THR A 73 -28.15 14.98 9.51
C THR A 73 -27.04 15.99 9.24
N ILE A 74 -26.68 16.75 10.28
CA ILE A 74 -25.51 17.63 10.26
C ILE A 74 -24.32 16.66 10.12
N LYS A 75 -23.85 16.46 8.89
CA LYS A 75 -22.56 15.81 8.63
C LYS A 75 -21.48 16.77 9.14
N THR A 76 -21.19 16.70 10.43
CA THR A 76 -20.04 17.38 11.00
C THR A 76 -18.80 16.73 10.36
N VAL A 77 -18.19 17.44 9.42
CA VAL A 77 -16.89 17.04 8.89
C VAL A 77 -15.88 17.19 10.00
N VAL A 78 -15.61 16.12 10.70
CA VAL A 78 -14.58 16.11 11.75
C VAL A 78 -13.23 16.10 11.03
N ASN A 79 -12.50 17.19 11.11
CA ASN A 79 -11.18 17.37 10.51
C ASN A 79 -10.10 16.69 11.38
N LEU A 80 -10.22 15.39 11.57
CA LEU A 80 -9.22 14.59 12.28
C LEU A 80 -8.00 14.37 11.39
N VAL A 81 -6.83 14.56 11.96
CA VAL A 81 -5.56 14.14 11.40
C VAL A 81 -5.21 12.78 12.00
N ASP A 82 -5.25 11.75 11.18
CA ASP A 82 -4.84 10.39 11.54
C ASP A 82 -3.39 10.14 11.12
N VAL A 83 -2.58 9.62 12.05
CA VAL A 83 -1.16 9.35 11.84
C VAL A 83 -0.87 7.91 12.20
N LEU A 84 -0.49 7.14 11.19
CA LEU A 84 0.06 5.79 11.37
C LEU A 84 1.56 5.91 11.65
N PHE A 85 2.06 5.11 12.59
CA PHE A 85 3.47 5.12 12.95
C PHE A 85 3.89 3.81 13.62
N THR A 86 5.19 3.57 13.61
CA THR A 86 5.83 2.47 14.35
C THR A 86 6.77 3.01 15.41
N VAL A 87 7.01 2.20 16.43
CA VAL A 87 8.00 2.49 17.47
C VAL A 87 9.05 1.39 17.48
N LEU A 88 10.29 1.79 17.47
CA LEU A 88 11.46 0.91 17.51
C LEU A 88 12.26 1.16 18.79
N ASN A 89 12.76 0.11 19.38
CA ASN A 89 13.71 0.22 20.50
C ASN A 89 15.15 0.50 19.98
N ARG A 90 16.10 0.65 20.90
CA ARG A 90 17.53 0.87 20.59
C ARG A 90 18.18 -0.21 19.73
N ARG A 91 17.57 -1.40 19.64
CA ARG A 91 18.04 -2.54 18.83
C ARG A 91 17.28 -2.64 17.51
N ASN A 92 16.59 -1.59 17.08
CA ASN A 92 15.74 -1.55 15.88
C ASN A 92 14.63 -2.62 15.86
N LYS A 93 14.17 -3.10 17.02
CA LYS A 93 13.05 -4.02 17.13
C LYS A 93 11.76 -3.26 17.40
N LEU A 94 10.68 -3.70 16.76
CA LEU A 94 9.33 -3.18 16.95
C LEU A 94 8.91 -3.29 18.43
N VAL A 95 8.22 -2.27 18.92
CA VAL A 95 7.65 -2.19 20.26
C VAL A 95 6.13 -2.05 20.12
N PRO A 96 5.35 -3.14 20.18
CA PRO A 96 3.91 -3.11 19.94
C PRO A 96 3.06 -2.90 21.20
N GLU A 97 3.66 -2.73 22.38
CA GLU A 97 2.97 -2.83 23.68
C GLU A 97 2.64 -1.48 24.33
N LEU A 98 2.98 -0.35 23.69
CA LEU A 98 2.80 0.98 24.27
C LEU A 98 1.31 1.40 24.30
N GLU A 99 0.96 2.20 25.28
CA GLU A 99 -0.39 2.72 25.53
C GLU A 99 -0.51 4.20 25.11
N LYS A 100 -1.72 4.71 25.00
CA LYS A 100 -2.01 6.12 24.64
C LYS A 100 -1.20 7.13 25.47
N GLY A 101 -1.04 6.85 26.76
CA GLY A 101 -0.35 7.74 27.72
C GLY A 101 1.15 7.86 27.49
N ASP A 102 1.76 6.90 26.79
CA ASP A 102 3.20 6.91 26.51
C ASP A 102 3.58 7.92 25.41
N PHE A 103 2.59 8.44 24.68
CA PHE A 103 2.81 9.28 23.51
C PHE A 103 2.50 10.76 23.78
N LYS A 104 3.34 11.60 23.20
CA LYS A 104 3.07 13.05 23.01
C LYS A 104 3.15 13.40 21.54
N ILE A 105 2.24 14.25 21.06
CA ILE A 105 2.17 14.67 19.67
C ILE A 105 2.13 16.19 19.56
N TRP A 106 2.82 16.72 18.57
CA TRP A 106 2.86 18.13 18.21
C TRP A 106 2.51 18.32 16.74
N ASP A 107 1.79 19.38 16.45
CA ASP A 107 1.48 19.89 15.13
C ASP A 107 2.05 21.31 15.04
N ASP A 108 2.97 21.57 14.10
CA ASP A 108 3.72 22.82 13.94
C ASP A 108 4.23 23.41 15.28
N LYS A 109 4.79 22.60 16.15
CA LYS A 109 5.28 22.93 17.49
C LYS A 109 4.20 23.09 18.56
N ALA A 110 2.91 23.13 18.24
CA ALA A 110 1.83 23.17 19.21
C ALA A 110 1.52 21.75 19.71
N PRO A 111 1.50 21.51 21.03
CA PRO A 111 1.11 20.21 21.57
C PRO A 111 -0.36 19.94 21.26
N GLN A 112 -0.68 18.69 20.90
CA GLN A 112 -2.01 18.27 20.55
C GLN A 112 -2.55 17.21 21.52
N GLU A 113 -3.87 17.22 21.73
CA GLU A 113 -4.54 16.20 22.51
C GLU A 113 -4.88 15.00 21.63
N ILE A 114 -4.41 13.80 22.00
CA ILE A 114 -4.74 12.58 21.32
C ILE A 114 -6.21 12.24 21.57
N ARG A 115 -7.06 12.28 20.53
CA ARG A 115 -8.48 11.95 20.63
C ARG A 115 -8.70 10.44 20.53
N TYR A 116 -8.09 9.84 19.52
CA TYR A 116 -8.18 8.41 19.28
C TYR A 116 -6.80 7.78 19.24
N PHE A 117 -6.70 6.60 19.78
CA PHE A 117 -5.51 5.78 19.78
C PHE A 117 -5.91 4.33 19.53
N SER A 118 -5.20 3.67 18.64
CA SER A 118 -5.36 2.23 18.46
C SER A 118 -4.05 1.57 18.02
N ARG A 119 -3.97 0.28 18.31
CA ARG A 119 -2.94 -0.60 17.76
C ARG A 119 -3.51 -1.19 16.47
N GLN A 120 -3.00 -0.74 15.34
CA GLN A 120 -3.57 -1.03 14.03
C GLN A 120 -2.95 -2.28 13.40
N SER A 121 -3.15 -3.44 14.03
CA SER A 121 -2.62 -4.70 13.49
C SER A 121 -3.49 -5.35 12.42
N ASP A 122 -4.78 -4.96 12.35
CA ASP A 122 -5.77 -5.72 11.58
C ASP A 122 -6.46 -4.95 10.44
N LEU A 123 -6.03 -3.74 10.09
CA LEU A 123 -6.57 -3.02 8.95
C LEU A 123 -6.28 -3.74 7.63
N PRO A 124 -7.22 -3.67 6.66
CA PRO A 124 -6.96 -4.11 5.30
C PRO A 124 -5.80 -3.35 4.66
N LEU A 125 -4.94 -4.05 3.94
CA LEU A 125 -3.83 -3.48 3.20
C LEU A 125 -4.22 -3.27 1.73
N ARG A 126 -3.85 -2.11 1.20
CA ARG A 126 -3.84 -1.81 -0.23
C ARG A 126 -2.39 -1.55 -0.62
N ILE A 127 -1.78 -2.51 -1.30
CA ILE A 127 -0.34 -2.51 -1.60
C ILE A 127 -0.14 -2.20 -3.08
N GLY A 128 0.61 -1.14 -3.38
CA GLY A 128 1.20 -0.91 -4.69
C GLY A 128 2.61 -1.48 -4.74
N MET A 129 2.85 -2.49 -5.58
CA MET A 129 4.18 -3.00 -5.84
C MET A 129 4.71 -2.33 -7.11
N LEU A 130 5.69 -1.44 -6.96
CA LEU A 130 6.34 -0.73 -8.04
C LEU A 130 7.70 -1.35 -8.31
N LEU A 131 7.85 -1.92 -9.48
CA LEU A 131 9.06 -2.63 -9.91
C LEU A 131 9.79 -1.80 -10.97
N ASP A 132 11.00 -1.44 -10.69
CA ASP A 132 11.92 -0.89 -11.68
C ASP A 132 12.17 -1.95 -12.75
N THR A 133 11.92 -1.60 -14.00
CA THR A 133 12.23 -2.46 -15.15
C THR A 133 13.22 -1.80 -16.08
N SER A 134 13.96 -0.81 -15.60
CA SER A 134 14.99 -0.12 -16.36
C SER A 134 16.15 -1.04 -16.78
N ASN A 135 16.99 -0.55 -17.67
CA ASN A 135 18.10 -1.35 -18.18
C ASN A 135 19.17 -1.67 -17.13
N SER A 136 19.26 -0.85 -16.06
CA SER A 136 20.24 -1.03 -14.97
C SER A 136 20.01 -2.29 -14.15
N ILE A 137 18.75 -2.78 -14.08
CA ILE A 137 18.39 -3.96 -13.27
C ILE A 137 18.41 -5.29 -14.03
N ARG A 138 18.79 -5.30 -15.31
CA ARG A 138 18.69 -6.47 -16.21
C ARG A 138 19.24 -7.77 -15.62
N ASP A 139 20.40 -7.69 -14.98
CA ASP A 139 21.06 -8.86 -14.42
C ASP A 139 20.44 -9.35 -13.10
N ARG A 140 19.54 -8.57 -12.51
CA ARG A 140 18.92 -8.80 -11.20
C ARG A 140 17.43 -9.04 -11.28
N ILE A 141 16.80 -8.75 -12.41
CA ILE A 141 15.34 -8.76 -12.56
C ILE A 141 14.70 -10.08 -12.10
N LYS A 142 15.33 -11.20 -12.39
CA LYS A 142 14.80 -12.52 -11.98
C LYS A 142 14.73 -12.65 -10.45
N PHE A 143 15.76 -12.18 -9.79
CA PHE A 143 15.85 -12.21 -8.33
C PHE A 143 14.80 -11.27 -7.70
N GLU A 144 14.66 -10.04 -8.22
CA GLU A 144 13.66 -9.08 -7.76
C GLU A 144 12.23 -9.60 -7.96
N GLN A 145 11.98 -10.28 -9.09
CA GLN A 145 10.72 -10.96 -9.35
C GLN A 145 10.41 -12.02 -8.29
N ASP A 146 11.35 -12.93 -8.02
CA ASP A 146 11.14 -14.03 -7.10
C ASP A 146 10.93 -13.51 -5.66
N ALA A 147 11.71 -12.52 -5.23
CA ALA A 147 11.56 -11.91 -3.92
C ALA A 147 10.24 -11.13 -3.76
N SER A 148 9.83 -10.38 -4.78
CA SER A 148 8.54 -9.67 -4.80
C SER A 148 7.36 -10.64 -4.72
N VAL A 149 7.43 -11.75 -5.44
CA VAL A 149 6.43 -12.81 -5.39
C VAL A 149 6.35 -13.42 -3.98
N ASN A 150 7.49 -13.78 -3.39
CA ASN A 150 7.56 -14.34 -2.04
C ASN A 150 6.94 -13.40 -1.01
N PHE A 151 7.25 -12.09 -1.11
CA PHE A 151 6.65 -11.08 -0.24
C PHE A 151 5.13 -11.06 -0.35
N LEU A 152 4.58 -10.97 -1.57
CA LEU A 152 3.13 -10.92 -1.77
C LEU A 152 2.43 -12.15 -1.21
N PHE A 153 3.01 -13.35 -1.42
CA PHE A 153 2.47 -14.58 -0.83
C PHE A 153 2.52 -14.60 0.70
N SER A 154 3.50 -13.95 1.31
CA SER A 154 3.66 -13.92 2.76
C SER A 154 2.80 -12.85 3.44
N VAL A 155 2.57 -11.70 2.76
CA VAL A 155 1.90 -10.55 3.39
C VAL A 155 0.41 -10.48 3.12
N LEU A 156 -0.07 -10.92 1.94
CA LEU A 156 -1.47 -10.80 1.56
C LEU A 156 -2.36 -11.79 2.33
N ARG A 157 -3.28 -11.27 3.11
CA ARG A 157 -4.33 -12.06 3.75
C ARG A 157 -5.50 -12.24 2.78
N ARG A 158 -5.88 -13.49 2.59
CA ARG A 158 -7.00 -13.84 1.72
C ARG A 158 -8.28 -13.09 2.13
N ASN A 159 -9.00 -12.55 1.15
CA ASN A 159 -10.27 -11.82 1.31
C ASN A 159 -10.19 -10.54 2.15
N LYS A 160 -9.00 -10.01 2.42
CA LYS A 160 -8.83 -8.80 3.22
C LYS A 160 -7.86 -7.81 2.61
N ASP A 161 -6.73 -8.29 2.12
CA ASP A 161 -5.68 -7.46 1.55
C ASP A 161 -5.69 -7.59 0.02
N GLU A 162 -5.35 -6.51 -0.67
CA GLU A 162 -5.22 -6.49 -2.12
C GLU A 162 -3.93 -5.76 -2.52
N ALA A 163 -3.37 -6.19 -3.65
CA ALA A 163 -2.23 -5.53 -4.24
C ALA A 163 -2.43 -5.30 -5.73
N PHE A 164 -1.77 -4.29 -6.28
CA PHE A 164 -1.54 -4.12 -7.71
C PHE A 164 -0.04 -4.15 -8.00
N VAL A 165 0.31 -4.42 -9.25
CA VAL A 165 1.69 -4.38 -9.73
C VAL A 165 1.80 -3.36 -10.85
N MET A 166 2.75 -2.45 -10.69
CA MET A 166 3.16 -1.47 -11.67
C MET A 166 4.64 -1.68 -11.99
N THR A 167 5.00 -1.68 -13.24
CA THR A 167 6.38 -1.58 -13.70
C THR A 167 6.66 -0.18 -14.17
N PHE A 168 7.90 0.24 -14.14
CA PHE A 168 8.31 1.50 -14.72
C PHE A 168 9.70 1.38 -15.33
N ASP A 169 9.81 1.88 -16.54
CA ASP A 169 11.02 2.13 -17.29
C ASP A 169 10.95 3.55 -17.88
N ASP A 170 10.74 3.70 -19.18
CA ASP A 170 10.51 5.00 -19.81
C ASP A 170 9.19 5.65 -19.35
N GLU A 171 8.19 4.82 -19.04
CA GLU A 171 6.86 5.22 -18.54
C GLU A 171 6.32 4.21 -17.53
N PRO A 172 5.49 4.65 -16.56
CA PRO A 172 4.81 3.74 -15.64
C PRO A 172 3.71 2.92 -16.31
N GLN A 173 3.65 1.62 -16.04
CA GLN A 173 2.63 0.72 -16.58
C GLN A 173 2.03 -0.18 -15.50
N ILE A 174 0.71 -0.16 -15.31
CA ILE A 174 0.01 -1.13 -14.47
C ILE A 174 -0.07 -2.46 -15.22
N VAL A 175 0.66 -3.46 -14.76
CA VAL A 175 0.68 -4.81 -15.35
C VAL A 175 -0.35 -5.73 -14.70
N GLN A 176 -0.76 -5.42 -13.45
CA GLN A 176 -1.84 -6.10 -12.74
C GLN A 176 -2.55 -5.11 -11.83
N GLY A 177 -3.85 -4.89 -12.06
CA GLY A 177 -4.71 -4.10 -11.16
C GLY A 177 -4.95 -4.80 -9.81
N PHE A 178 -5.62 -4.11 -8.87
CA PHE A 178 -5.88 -4.63 -7.53
C PHE A 178 -6.50 -6.03 -7.53
N THR A 179 -5.89 -6.93 -6.80
CA THR A 179 -6.39 -8.28 -6.54
C THR A 179 -5.84 -8.83 -5.23
N GLY A 180 -6.61 -9.70 -4.57
CA GLY A 180 -6.13 -10.52 -3.44
C GLY A 180 -5.53 -11.86 -3.87
N ASP A 181 -5.49 -12.14 -5.18
CA ASP A 181 -4.91 -13.37 -5.74
C ASP A 181 -3.42 -13.20 -5.99
N ALA A 182 -2.61 -13.69 -5.05
CA ALA A 182 -1.15 -13.68 -5.16
C ALA A 182 -0.63 -14.46 -6.40
N GLY A 183 -1.40 -15.45 -6.89
CA GLY A 183 -1.07 -16.18 -8.10
C GLY A 183 -1.16 -15.30 -9.35
N ALA A 184 -2.23 -14.51 -9.47
CA ALA A 184 -2.40 -13.57 -10.57
C ALA A 184 -1.29 -12.51 -10.57
N LEU A 185 -0.92 -11.98 -9.39
CA LEU A 185 0.20 -11.03 -9.24
C LEU A 185 1.52 -11.66 -9.68
N ARG A 186 1.83 -12.87 -9.20
CA ARG A 186 3.03 -13.63 -9.61
C ARG A 186 3.13 -13.78 -11.12
N ASP A 187 2.01 -14.18 -11.75
CA ASP A 187 1.99 -14.47 -13.19
C ASP A 187 2.30 -13.22 -14.04
N GLN A 188 2.03 -12.02 -13.53
CA GLN A 188 2.41 -10.79 -14.19
C GLN A 188 3.85 -10.37 -13.85
N ILE A 189 4.24 -10.43 -12.58
CA ILE A 189 5.62 -10.11 -12.14
C ILE A 189 6.64 -10.94 -12.95
N THR A 190 6.41 -12.23 -13.09
CA THR A 190 7.35 -13.13 -13.79
C THR A 190 7.45 -12.89 -15.30
N LYS A 191 6.52 -12.15 -15.90
CA LYS A 191 6.54 -11.75 -17.31
C LYS A 191 7.30 -10.46 -17.57
N THR A 192 7.58 -9.66 -16.57
CA THR A 192 8.27 -8.37 -16.73
C THR A 192 9.66 -8.58 -17.35
N ARG A 193 10.14 -7.58 -18.08
CA ARG A 193 11.44 -7.60 -18.75
C ARG A 193 12.15 -6.27 -18.51
N ALA A 194 13.46 -6.32 -18.32
CA ALA A 194 14.26 -5.12 -18.16
C ALA A 194 14.58 -4.46 -19.50
N GLY A 195 14.48 -3.15 -19.56
CA GLY A 195 14.80 -2.30 -20.70
C GLY A 195 14.41 -0.85 -20.43
N GLY A 196 14.81 0.08 -21.28
CA GLY A 196 14.46 1.50 -21.17
C GLY A 196 15.23 2.28 -20.12
N GLY A 197 14.72 3.47 -19.82
CA GLY A 197 15.20 4.39 -18.77
C GLY A 197 14.52 4.17 -17.43
N THR A 198 14.35 5.26 -16.63
CA THR A 198 13.79 5.15 -15.29
C THR A 198 12.94 6.38 -14.96
N ALA A 199 11.64 6.20 -14.76
CA ALA A 199 10.66 7.24 -14.41
C ALA A 199 10.05 7.00 -13.02
N ILE A 200 10.87 7.08 -11.97
CA ILE A 200 10.47 6.76 -10.58
C ILE A 200 9.38 7.69 -10.07
N TYR A 201 9.57 9.02 -10.25
CA TYR A 201 8.66 10.00 -9.66
C TYR A 201 7.30 9.98 -10.36
N ASP A 202 7.27 9.75 -11.68
CA ASP A 202 6.03 9.55 -12.41
C ASP A 202 5.31 8.28 -11.98
N ALA A 203 6.03 7.19 -11.72
CA ALA A 203 5.47 5.95 -11.20
C ALA A 203 4.83 6.13 -9.82
N ILE A 204 5.51 6.82 -8.90
CA ILE A 204 4.95 7.14 -7.57
C ILE A 204 3.71 8.02 -7.71
N TYR A 205 3.78 9.07 -8.54
CA TYR A 205 2.68 10.00 -8.74
C TYR A 205 1.45 9.29 -9.30
N GLU A 206 1.61 8.54 -10.37
CA GLU A 206 0.52 7.79 -10.99
C GLU A 206 -0.08 6.73 -10.08
N ALA A 207 0.74 5.94 -9.39
CA ALA A 207 0.28 4.95 -8.43
C ALA A 207 -0.57 5.58 -7.32
N CYS A 208 -0.15 6.75 -6.81
CA CYS A 208 -0.91 7.48 -5.81
C CYS A 208 -2.25 7.99 -6.36
N VAL A 209 -2.26 8.62 -7.53
CA VAL A 209 -3.46 9.27 -8.09
C VAL A 209 -4.44 8.26 -8.66
N LYS A 210 -3.96 7.31 -9.46
CA LYS A 210 -4.84 6.41 -10.22
C LYS A 210 -5.32 5.22 -9.38
N GLU A 211 -4.48 4.70 -8.49
CA GLU A 211 -4.76 3.43 -7.79
C GLU A 211 -5.01 3.63 -6.28
N LEU A 212 -4.08 4.24 -5.55
CA LEU A 212 -4.13 4.25 -4.10
C LEU A 212 -5.08 5.29 -3.51
N SER A 213 -5.35 6.41 -4.20
CA SER A 213 -6.31 7.42 -3.73
C SER A 213 -7.76 6.98 -3.84
N HIS A 214 -8.07 6.06 -4.75
CA HIS A 214 -9.40 5.58 -5.05
C HIS A 214 -9.50 4.06 -4.91
N PRO A 215 -9.43 3.52 -3.68
CA PRO A 215 -9.58 2.07 -3.51
C PRO A 215 -10.94 1.64 -4.07
N PRO A 216 -11.00 0.51 -4.82
CA PRO A 216 -12.25 -0.02 -5.32
C PRO A 216 -13.21 -0.26 -4.16
N ARG A 217 -14.45 0.26 -4.27
CA ARG A 217 -15.51 0.10 -3.26
C ARG A 217 -16.65 -0.70 -3.84
N PRO A 218 -17.16 -1.70 -3.15
CA PRO A 218 -18.49 -2.21 -3.41
C PRO A 218 -19.53 -1.09 -3.21
N PRO A 219 -20.56 -1.00 -4.05
CA PRO A 219 -21.64 -0.03 -3.87
C PRO A 219 -22.35 -0.25 -2.52
N GLY A 220 -22.37 0.76 -1.67
CA GLY A 220 -23.12 0.75 -0.40
C GLY A 220 -22.27 0.59 0.87
N ASP A 221 -20.97 0.35 0.76
CA ASP A 221 -20.09 0.21 1.92
C ASP A 221 -19.66 1.57 2.50
N GLN A 222 -19.54 1.57 3.84
CA GLN A 222 -18.88 2.64 4.60
C GLN A 222 -17.42 2.76 4.09
N PRO A 223 -16.81 3.95 4.17
CA PRO A 223 -15.40 4.09 3.80
C PRO A 223 -14.56 3.22 4.72
N ASP A 224 -14.13 2.08 4.22
CA ASP A 224 -13.19 1.24 4.94
C ASP A 224 -11.91 2.04 5.23
N VAL A 225 -11.53 2.05 6.50
CA VAL A 225 -10.21 2.55 6.87
C VAL A 225 -9.21 1.52 6.38
N VAL A 226 -8.59 1.81 5.25
CA VAL A 226 -7.58 0.94 4.64
C VAL A 226 -6.20 1.55 4.80
N ARG A 227 -5.20 0.71 4.94
CA ARG A 227 -3.81 1.13 4.95
C ARG A 227 -3.24 1.09 3.54
N ARG A 228 -2.78 2.24 3.06
CA ARG A 228 -2.18 2.40 1.73
C ARG A 228 -0.67 2.33 1.83
N VAL A 229 -0.10 1.39 1.14
CA VAL A 229 1.33 1.10 1.18
C VAL A 229 1.86 1.01 -0.24
N MET A 230 3.02 1.58 -0.46
CA MET A 230 3.78 1.43 -1.70
C MET A 230 5.10 0.75 -1.37
N ILE A 231 5.42 -0.30 -2.11
CA ILE A 231 6.73 -0.96 -2.07
C ILE A 231 7.43 -0.62 -3.38
N LEU A 232 8.46 0.19 -3.30
CA LEU A 232 9.26 0.62 -4.44
C LEU A 232 10.59 -0.13 -4.46
N ILE A 233 10.85 -0.86 -5.51
CA ILE A 233 12.10 -1.60 -5.74
C ILE A 233 12.83 -0.95 -6.90
N SER A 234 13.98 -0.33 -6.66
CA SER A 234 14.76 0.43 -7.65
C SER A 234 16.18 0.69 -7.14
N ASP A 235 17.08 1.14 -8.01
CA ASP A 235 18.39 1.70 -7.60
C ASP A 235 18.31 3.19 -7.23
N GLY A 236 17.15 3.82 -7.40
CA GLY A 236 16.88 5.20 -7.01
C GLY A 236 17.33 6.25 -8.02
N GLU A 237 17.84 5.86 -9.18
CA GLU A 237 18.25 6.77 -10.23
C GLU A 237 17.06 7.10 -11.15
N ASP A 238 16.62 8.36 -11.15
CA ASP A 238 15.57 8.85 -12.03
C ASP A 238 16.18 9.67 -13.19
N ASN A 239 15.73 9.41 -14.41
CA ASN A 239 16.25 10.13 -15.58
C ASN A 239 15.18 10.52 -16.60
N LEU A 240 13.94 10.08 -16.45
CA LEU A 240 12.87 10.33 -17.42
C LEU A 240 11.58 10.92 -16.82
N SER A 241 11.45 11.00 -15.51
CA SER A 241 10.24 11.55 -14.91
C SER A 241 9.98 12.99 -15.33
N THR A 242 8.72 13.31 -15.56
CA THR A 242 8.23 14.68 -15.75
C THR A 242 7.90 15.34 -14.41
N HIS A 243 7.49 14.57 -13.41
CA HIS A 243 7.32 15.04 -12.03
C HIS A 243 8.67 15.11 -11.31
N THR A 244 8.73 16.00 -10.32
CA THR A 244 9.90 16.09 -9.45
C THR A 244 9.78 15.13 -8.25
N ARG A 245 10.89 14.89 -7.56
CA ARG A 245 10.91 14.16 -6.29
C ARG A 245 9.97 14.80 -5.25
N ALA A 246 9.92 16.13 -5.21
CA ALA A 246 9.02 16.87 -4.30
C ALA A 246 7.55 16.59 -4.64
N ASP A 247 7.17 16.55 -5.92
CA ASP A 247 5.80 16.22 -6.34
C ASP A 247 5.43 14.78 -5.92
N ALA A 248 6.35 13.83 -6.07
CA ALA A 248 6.14 12.44 -5.67
C ALA A 248 5.94 12.30 -4.14
N ILE A 249 6.72 13.02 -3.33
CA ILE A 249 6.56 13.06 -1.87
C ILE A 249 5.23 13.71 -1.51
N GLU A 250 4.93 14.87 -2.10
CA GLU A 250 3.69 15.61 -1.81
C GLU A 250 2.45 14.76 -2.11
N ILE A 251 2.38 14.12 -3.28
CA ILE A 251 1.20 13.31 -3.61
C ILE A 251 1.04 12.11 -2.69
N ALA A 252 2.14 11.44 -2.31
CA ALA A 252 2.09 10.33 -1.36
C ALA A 252 1.57 10.78 0.02
N GLN A 253 2.02 11.95 0.50
CA GLN A 253 1.53 12.52 1.76
C GLN A 253 0.05 12.96 1.68
N ARG A 254 -0.39 13.57 0.57
CA ARG A 254 -1.80 13.97 0.35
C ARG A 254 -2.74 12.77 0.28
N THR A 255 -2.29 11.67 -0.31
CA THR A 255 -3.07 10.42 -0.43
C THR A 255 -2.88 9.49 0.77
N SER A 256 -2.07 9.87 1.76
CA SER A 256 -1.74 9.08 2.95
C SER A 256 -1.14 7.71 2.59
N VAL A 257 -0.30 7.67 1.57
CA VAL A 257 0.46 6.49 1.16
C VAL A 257 1.79 6.47 1.88
N VAL A 258 2.12 5.35 2.52
CA VAL A 258 3.42 5.11 3.14
C VAL A 258 4.29 4.36 2.14
N ILE A 259 5.47 4.92 1.84
CA ILE A 259 6.40 4.34 0.87
C ILE A 259 7.50 3.57 1.61
N TYR A 260 7.63 2.28 1.31
CA TYR A 260 8.80 1.48 1.66
C TYR A 260 9.65 1.33 0.41
N THR A 261 10.95 1.53 0.54
CA THR A 261 11.87 1.41 -0.59
C THR A 261 12.88 0.30 -0.34
N ILE A 262 13.22 -0.42 -1.39
CA ILE A 262 14.25 -1.45 -1.38
C ILE A 262 15.24 -1.11 -2.47
N SER A 263 16.47 -0.79 -2.05
CA SER A 263 17.54 -0.48 -2.99
C SER A 263 18.07 -1.75 -3.65
N THR A 264 18.26 -1.67 -4.96
CA THR A 264 18.90 -2.72 -5.75
C THR A 264 20.36 -2.41 -6.06
N SER A 265 20.84 -1.21 -5.72
CA SER A 265 22.20 -0.75 -6.04
C SER A 265 23.30 -1.50 -5.29
N THR A 266 23.05 -1.88 -4.03
CA THR A 266 24.04 -2.52 -3.14
C THR A 266 24.46 -3.92 -3.57
N GLN A 267 23.50 -4.68 -4.12
CA GLN A 267 23.74 -6.03 -4.58
C GLN A 267 24.74 -6.09 -5.76
N TRP A 268 24.73 -5.08 -6.63
CA TRP A 268 25.66 -5.00 -7.75
C TRP A 268 27.10 -4.87 -7.30
N ILE A 269 27.37 -4.09 -6.26
CA ILE A 269 28.75 -3.92 -5.71
C ILE A 269 29.26 -5.27 -5.16
N SER A 270 28.39 -6.05 -4.53
CA SER A 270 28.73 -7.38 -3.98
C SER A 270 29.01 -8.42 -5.09
N LEU A 271 28.20 -8.44 -6.14
CA LEU A 271 28.36 -9.40 -7.25
C LEU A 271 29.56 -9.09 -8.15
N SER A 272 29.89 -7.81 -8.33
CA SER A 272 31.02 -7.40 -9.17
C SER A 272 32.39 -7.52 -8.50
N GLN A 273 32.44 -7.73 -7.19
CA GLN A 273 33.70 -7.77 -6.41
C GLN A 273 33.97 -9.17 -5.86
N THR A 274 34.46 -10.03 -6.73
CA THR A 274 34.82 -11.44 -6.43
C THR A 274 36.10 -11.63 -5.60
N ASP A 275 36.65 -10.58 -4.99
CA ASP A 275 37.84 -10.70 -4.15
C ASP A 275 37.49 -10.71 -2.64
N PRO A 276 37.36 -11.91 -2.02
CA PRO A 276 37.00 -12.03 -0.61
C PRO A 276 38.02 -11.38 0.33
N SER A 277 39.26 -11.18 -0.11
CA SER A 277 40.34 -10.61 0.75
C SER A 277 40.17 -9.11 0.99
N LYS A 278 39.32 -8.44 0.20
CA LYS A 278 39.05 -7.01 0.30
C LYS A 278 37.73 -6.68 1.04
N MET A 279 37.04 -7.68 1.55
CA MET A 279 35.75 -7.54 2.23
C MET A 279 35.80 -6.94 3.65
N GLY A 280 36.98 -6.96 4.29
CA GLY A 280 37.10 -6.67 5.73
C GLY A 280 36.98 -5.21 6.17
N ASP A 281 37.15 -4.21 5.30
CA ASP A 281 37.29 -2.79 5.71
C ASP A 281 36.36 -1.80 4.98
N ARG A 282 35.35 -2.27 4.25
CA ARG A 282 34.49 -1.38 3.45
C ARG A 282 33.28 -0.92 4.25
N LYS A 283 33.32 0.32 4.68
CA LYS A 283 32.11 1.03 5.11
C LYS A 283 31.21 1.19 3.87
N TYR A 284 29.99 0.67 3.97
CA TYR A 284 28.93 0.92 3.00
C TYR A 284 28.69 2.43 2.90
N HIS A 285 28.79 2.96 1.70
CA HIS A 285 28.43 4.33 1.41
C HIS A 285 27.17 4.33 0.55
N LEU A 286 26.11 4.97 1.06
CA LEU A 286 24.87 5.18 0.33
C LEU A 286 25.19 5.90 -0.99
N THR A 287 24.70 5.36 -2.10
CA THR A 287 24.71 6.04 -3.40
C THR A 287 23.78 7.26 -3.36
N ASP A 288 23.80 8.10 -4.38
CA ASP A 288 22.84 9.20 -4.45
C ASP A 288 21.42 8.68 -4.67
N GLY A 289 21.22 7.60 -5.44
CA GLY A 289 19.95 6.90 -5.55
C GLY A 289 19.46 6.35 -4.21
N ASP A 290 20.35 5.75 -3.41
CA ASP A 290 20.00 5.26 -2.06
C ASP A 290 19.49 6.38 -1.15
N LYS A 291 20.11 7.58 -1.22
CA LYS A 291 19.66 8.74 -0.45
C LYS A 291 18.28 9.22 -0.89
N ILE A 292 18.00 9.18 -2.20
CA ILE A 292 16.67 9.49 -2.74
C ILE A 292 15.65 8.49 -2.22
N LEU A 293 15.94 7.19 -2.31
CA LEU A 293 15.07 6.14 -1.78
C LEU A 293 14.82 6.29 -0.29
N GLN A 294 15.85 6.64 0.48
CA GLN A 294 15.74 6.93 1.91
C GLN A 294 14.83 8.12 2.18
N GLU A 295 14.98 9.22 1.44
CA GLU A 295 14.15 10.42 1.59
C GLU A 295 12.68 10.13 1.27
N LEU A 296 12.38 9.46 0.15
CA LEU A 296 11.02 9.06 -0.23
C LEU A 296 10.33 8.26 0.89
N ALA A 297 11.05 7.31 1.48
CA ALA A 297 10.52 6.50 2.56
C ALA A 297 10.31 7.32 3.85
N GLU A 298 11.33 8.05 4.30
CA GLU A 298 11.28 8.78 5.57
C GLU A 298 10.22 9.89 5.58
N GLU A 299 10.06 10.63 4.47
CA GLU A 299 9.07 11.72 4.36
C GLU A 299 7.63 11.22 4.43
N THR A 300 7.39 9.96 4.02
CA THR A 300 6.08 9.34 4.03
C THR A 300 5.81 8.45 5.25
N GLY A 301 6.82 8.26 6.12
CA GLY A 301 6.73 7.45 7.35
C GLY A 301 7.03 5.98 7.18
N GLY A 302 7.59 5.58 6.05
CA GLY A 302 8.10 4.24 5.79
C GLY A 302 9.59 4.07 6.10
N ARG A 303 10.21 3.11 5.45
CA ARG A 303 11.61 2.73 5.68
C ARG A 303 12.29 2.36 4.36
N ALA A 304 13.55 2.75 4.21
CA ALA A 304 14.42 2.28 3.14
C ALA A 304 15.24 1.08 3.62
N PHE A 305 15.38 0.11 2.74
CA PHE A 305 16.18 -1.10 2.94
C PHE A 305 17.28 -1.16 1.90
N PHE A 306 18.45 -1.58 2.36
CA PHE A 306 19.67 -1.66 1.53
C PHE A 306 20.25 -3.07 1.64
N PRO A 307 19.60 -4.08 1.01
CA PRO A 307 20.03 -5.46 1.08
C PRO A 307 21.39 -5.64 0.45
N TYR A 308 22.32 -6.25 1.18
CA TYR A 308 23.69 -6.50 0.71
C TYR A 308 23.82 -7.85 0.01
N HIS A 309 23.01 -8.81 0.45
CA HIS A 309 22.92 -10.16 -0.11
C HIS A 309 21.48 -10.48 -0.51
N VAL A 310 21.34 -11.54 -1.29
CA VAL A 310 20.03 -12.06 -1.71
C VAL A 310 19.13 -12.37 -0.51
N ASP A 311 19.69 -13.00 0.51
CA ASP A 311 18.96 -13.38 1.73
C ASP A 311 18.50 -12.15 2.53
N ASP A 312 19.20 -10.99 2.40
CA ASP A 312 18.83 -9.75 3.06
C ASP A 312 17.56 -9.12 2.46
N LEU A 313 17.25 -9.43 1.20
CA LEU A 313 16.02 -8.95 0.56
C LEU A 313 14.79 -9.66 1.13
N ASP A 314 14.84 -10.97 1.31
CA ASP A 314 13.78 -11.72 1.99
C ASP A 314 13.59 -11.21 3.43
N GLN A 315 14.68 -10.92 4.15
CA GLN A 315 14.59 -10.31 5.47
C GLN A 315 13.99 -8.90 5.43
N SER A 316 14.34 -8.09 4.44
CA SER A 316 13.76 -6.76 4.26
C SER A 316 12.24 -6.83 4.05
N PHE A 317 11.77 -7.77 3.26
CA PHE A 317 10.34 -7.99 3.06
C PHE A 317 9.63 -8.52 4.32
N GLN A 318 10.27 -9.43 5.08
CA GLN A 318 9.73 -9.87 6.37
C GLN A 318 9.60 -8.70 7.35
N ASP A 319 10.64 -7.88 7.46
CA ASP A 319 10.64 -6.68 8.30
C ASP A 319 9.49 -5.72 7.92
N ILE A 320 9.25 -5.51 6.61
CA ILE A 320 8.11 -4.72 6.13
C ILE A 320 6.78 -5.36 6.56
N GLY A 321 6.63 -6.66 6.35
CA GLY A 321 5.43 -7.40 6.74
C GLY A 321 5.13 -7.27 8.23
N ASP A 322 6.15 -7.43 9.07
CA ASP A 322 6.04 -7.28 10.52
C ASP A 322 5.71 -5.84 10.92
N GLU A 323 6.35 -4.85 10.28
CA GLU A 323 6.07 -3.43 10.52
C GLU A 323 4.63 -3.09 10.16
N LEU A 324 4.13 -3.56 9.03
CA LEU A 324 2.74 -3.34 8.61
C LEU A 324 1.70 -3.95 9.55
N ARG A 325 2.07 -4.95 10.35
CA ARG A 325 1.17 -5.59 11.33
C ARG A 325 1.27 -4.99 12.73
N ASN A 326 2.31 -4.20 13.02
CA ASN A 326 2.61 -3.69 14.35
C ASN A 326 2.66 -2.16 14.40
N GLN A 327 1.76 -1.47 13.69
CA GLN A 327 1.66 -0.02 13.72
C GLN A 327 0.68 0.46 14.77
N TYR A 328 0.91 1.69 15.23
CA TYR A 328 -0.03 2.48 16.00
C TYR A 328 -0.76 3.48 15.10
N SER A 329 -1.96 3.87 15.50
CA SER A 329 -2.67 5.01 14.95
C SER A 329 -3.00 5.98 16.07
N ILE A 330 -2.69 7.25 15.85
CA ILE A 330 -3.14 8.38 16.67
C ILE A 330 -3.96 9.30 15.78
N ALA A 331 -5.17 9.66 16.26
CA ALA A 331 -5.94 10.71 15.63
C ALA A 331 -6.15 11.87 16.59
N TYR A 332 -5.96 13.09 16.12
CA TYR A 332 -6.14 14.32 16.85
C TYR A 332 -6.87 15.39 16.02
N LEU A 333 -7.49 16.34 16.70
CA LEU A 333 -8.07 17.52 16.08
C LEU A 333 -7.07 18.68 16.24
N PRO A 334 -6.49 19.19 15.15
CA PRO A 334 -5.53 20.29 15.26
C PRO A 334 -6.13 21.50 15.95
N THR A 335 -5.43 22.05 16.94
CA THR A 335 -5.89 23.20 17.73
C THR A 335 -6.10 24.45 16.87
N ASN A 336 -5.27 24.60 15.83
CA ASN A 336 -5.33 25.71 14.88
C ASN A 336 -5.57 25.19 13.46
N TYR A 337 -6.66 24.42 13.29
CA TYR A 337 -6.98 23.86 11.98
C TYR A 337 -7.39 24.93 10.98
N VAL A 338 -6.60 25.09 9.93
CA VAL A 338 -6.86 26.02 8.83
C VAL A 338 -6.95 25.22 7.52
N LEU A 339 -7.99 25.48 6.73
CA LEU A 339 -8.17 24.86 5.40
C LEU A 339 -7.37 25.64 4.33
N ASP A 340 -6.05 25.73 4.50
CA ASP A 340 -5.18 26.57 3.66
C ASP A 340 -4.38 25.78 2.62
N GLY A 341 -4.47 24.46 2.63
CA GLY A 341 -3.72 23.58 1.73
C GLY A 341 -2.23 23.47 2.05
N ARG A 342 -1.76 24.08 3.16
CA ARG A 342 -0.35 24.11 3.53
C ARG A 342 0.10 22.81 4.20
N TYR A 343 1.42 22.62 4.18
CA TYR A 343 2.07 21.53 4.87
C TYR A 343 2.26 21.84 6.35
N HIS A 344 1.82 20.92 7.22
CA HIS A 344 1.95 20.98 8.68
C HIS A 344 2.88 19.86 9.15
N LYS A 345 3.85 20.21 10.01
CA LYS A 345 4.82 19.25 10.55
C LYS A 345 4.27 18.50 11.74
N ILE A 346 4.39 17.18 11.74
CA ILE A 346 4.02 16.33 12.86
C ILE A 346 5.28 15.84 13.57
N ARG A 347 5.21 15.79 14.90
CA ARG A 347 6.22 15.16 15.74
C ARG A 347 5.55 14.32 16.81
N ILE A 348 5.93 13.05 16.90
CA ILE A 348 5.47 12.12 17.93
C ILE A 348 6.69 11.69 18.75
N GLU A 349 6.56 11.67 20.06
CA GLU A 349 7.60 11.27 21.00
C GLU A 349 7.07 10.27 22.02
N VAL A 350 7.99 9.45 22.56
CA VAL A 350 7.75 8.51 23.66
C VAL A 350 8.66 8.91 24.83
N PRO A 351 8.29 9.95 25.61
CA PRO A 351 9.20 10.62 26.55
C PRO A 351 9.72 9.74 27.69
N GLU A 352 8.91 8.78 28.15
CA GLU A 352 9.28 7.89 29.27
C GLU A 352 10.27 6.79 28.84
N HIS A 353 10.43 6.55 27.53
CA HIS A 353 11.28 5.49 27.00
C HIS A 353 12.47 6.04 26.22
N LYS A 354 13.49 6.50 26.94
CA LYS A 354 14.71 7.07 26.32
C LYS A 354 15.35 6.10 25.33
N GLY A 355 15.48 6.53 24.08
CA GLY A 355 16.12 5.77 23.00
C GLY A 355 15.16 4.94 22.18
N TYR A 356 13.85 5.07 22.38
CA TYR A 356 12.87 4.63 21.40
C TYR A 356 12.79 5.64 20.26
N GLN A 357 12.62 5.12 19.05
CA GLN A 357 12.49 5.91 17.84
C GLN A 357 11.08 5.74 17.27
N VAL A 358 10.42 6.85 17.01
CA VAL A 358 9.12 6.87 16.34
C VAL A 358 9.35 7.09 14.85
N ARG A 359 8.79 6.22 14.02
CA ARG A 359 8.76 6.37 12.58
C ARG A 359 7.34 6.66 12.14
N ALA A 360 7.13 7.89 11.68
CA ALA A 360 5.87 8.44 11.23
C ALA A 360 6.11 9.35 10.03
N ARG A 361 5.08 9.62 9.22
CA ARG A 361 5.16 10.70 8.25
C ARG A 361 5.55 12.01 8.93
N ARG A 362 6.39 12.81 8.28
CA ARG A 362 6.90 14.06 8.88
C ARG A 362 5.85 15.16 8.96
N GLY A 363 4.75 15.02 8.23
CA GLY A 363 3.68 16.00 8.23
C GLY A 363 2.50 15.57 7.36
N TYR A 364 1.61 16.52 7.12
CA TYR A 364 0.45 16.35 6.25
C TYR A 364 0.11 17.68 5.58
N PHE A 365 -0.60 17.61 4.46
CA PHE A 365 -1.19 18.79 3.85
C PHE A 365 -2.61 18.98 4.38
N ALA A 366 -2.90 20.17 4.92
CA ALA A 366 -4.26 20.55 5.27
C ALA A 366 -5.15 20.51 4.02
N ARG A 367 -6.45 20.23 4.21
CA ARG A 367 -7.39 20.34 3.10
C ARG A 367 -7.46 21.79 2.64
N ALA A 368 -7.44 22.02 1.33
CA ALA A 368 -7.69 23.35 0.79
C ALA A 368 -9.20 23.59 0.71
N ASN A 369 -9.65 24.79 1.13
CA ASN A 369 -10.98 25.24 0.77
C ASN A 369 -11.02 25.46 -0.74
N ALA A 370 -12.03 24.93 -1.41
CA ALA A 370 -12.22 25.10 -2.87
C ALA A 370 -12.28 26.59 -3.30
N ASN A 371 -12.42 27.52 -2.36
CA ASN A 371 -12.55 28.95 -2.59
C ASN A 371 -11.30 29.77 -2.21
N VAL A 372 -10.21 29.14 -1.75
CA VAL A 372 -8.96 29.87 -1.44
C VAL A 372 -7.96 29.60 -2.56
N PRO A 373 -7.45 30.64 -3.26
CA PRO A 373 -6.39 30.44 -4.24
C PRO A 373 -5.16 29.85 -3.54
N THR A 374 -4.70 28.70 -4.00
CA THR A 374 -3.43 28.12 -3.54
C THR A 374 -2.31 29.02 -4.00
N THR A 375 -1.69 29.77 -3.11
CA THR A 375 -0.42 30.43 -3.39
C THR A 375 0.65 29.36 -3.56
N PRO A 376 1.43 29.40 -4.64
CA PRO A 376 2.55 28.47 -4.82
C PRO A 376 3.50 28.58 -3.62
N ASN A 377 3.98 27.46 -3.14
CA ASN A 377 4.96 27.39 -2.04
C ASN A 377 6.25 28.13 -2.47
N PRO A 378 6.70 29.22 -1.81
CA PRO A 378 7.89 29.96 -2.24
C PRO A 378 9.21 29.29 -1.88
N GLY A 379 9.22 28.02 -1.47
CA GLY A 379 10.40 27.30 -0.97
C GLY A 379 11.13 26.39 -1.94
N GLY A 380 10.74 26.33 -3.21
CA GLY A 380 11.33 25.43 -4.20
C GLY A 380 12.36 26.08 -5.16
N ALA A 381 13.20 26.99 -4.68
CA ALA A 381 14.36 27.41 -5.47
C ALA A 381 15.54 26.48 -5.13
N GLU A 382 15.64 25.38 -5.81
CA GLU A 382 16.87 24.59 -5.86
C GLU A 382 17.93 25.38 -6.64
N THR A 383 19.00 25.76 -5.96
CA THR A 383 20.27 26.16 -6.60
C THR A 383 20.79 24.98 -7.42
N LYS A 384 20.98 25.22 -8.70
CA LYS A 384 21.64 24.33 -9.63
C LYS A 384 23.07 23.96 -9.21
#